data_e44afc22749d1ecfbdb5eb16989ad95a
#
_entry.id   e44afc22749d1ecfbdb5eb16989ad95a
#
_cell.length_a   1.000
_cell.length_b   1.000
_cell.length_c   1.000
_cell.angle_alpha   90.00
_cell.angle_beta   90.00
_cell.angle_gamma   90.00
#
_symmetry.space_group_name_H-M   'P 1'
#
loop_
_entity.id
_entity.type
_entity.pdbx_description
1 polymer ?
#
loop_
_entity_poly.entity_id
_entity_poly.type
_entity_poly.pdbx_seq_one_letter_code
_entity_poly.pdbx_strand_id
1 'polypeptide(L)'
;MTSHPEGQRGRIGVVDDHPSIVTGLRAILNEQADLHFVAGAATVPELLQQTHELDLVVLDLRLEDGSSPQANVEALLDVGIPAIAYTSGDEAYLVRLAASAGVRAVLRKNVPDEVLLKALRAALAGQEAPTVDWAAAIDADEDFVDLSPQLRRVLELYATGESTAGVAKAMNLSAETVADYVGRIRRKYVAVGRPAPTRSHLVLRAIEDGWLPIPRRTRRRR
;
A
#
# COMPACT_ATOMS: atom_id res chain seq x y z
N MET A 1 -8.78 19.92 -11.68
CA MET A 1 -9.90 20.28 -10.78
C MET A 1 -11.18 19.85 -11.48
N THR A 2 -11.59 18.61 -11.28
CA THR A 2 -12.87 18.09 -11.78
C THR A 2 -13.87 18.19 -10.63
N SER A 3 -14.61 19.32 -10.58
CA SER A 3 -15.76 19.43 -9.71
C SER A 3 -16.83 18.47 -10.23
N HIS A 4 -17.30 17.56 -9.36
CA HIS A 4 -18.45 16.71 -9.66
C HIS A 4 -19.66 17.62 -9.98
N PRO A 5 -20.39 17.36 -11.06
CA PRO A 5 -21.63 18.08 -11.34
C PRO A 5 -22.65 17.79 -10.22
N GLU A 6 -23.32 18.84 -9.74
CA GLU A 6 -24.37 18.70 -8.72
C GLU A 6 -25.42 17.68 -9.21
N GLY A 7 -25.57 16.58 -8.44
CA GLY A 7 -26.54 15.51 -8.70
C GLY A 7 -25.96 14.15 -9.09
N GLN A 8 -24.67 14.02 -9.33
CA GLN A 8 -24.05 12.73 -9.65
C GLN A 8 -23.49 12.07 -8.37
N ARG A 9 -23.94 10.84 -8.07
CA ARG A 9 -23.43 10.05 -6.95
C ARG A 9 -21.96 9.70 -7.18
N GLY A 10 -21.12 9.86 -6.14
CA GLY A 10 -19.74 9.40 -6.16
C GLY A 10 -19.66 7.89 -6.34
N ARG A 11 -18.99 7.42 -7.39
CA ARG A 11 -18.86 6.00 -7.77
C ARG A 11 -17.67 5.39 -7.05
N ILE A 12 -17.95 4.49 -6.10
CA ILE A 12 -16.95 3.92 -5.20
C ILE A 12 -16.66 2.47 -5.58
N GLY A 13 -15.39 2.17 -5.80
CA GLY A 13 -14.85 0.82 -5.85
C GLY A 13 -14.28 0.39 -4.50
N VAL A 14 -14.25 -0.91 -4.25
CA VAL A 14 -13.66 -1.48 -3.02
C VAL A 14 -12.67 -2.59 -3.41
N VAL A 15 -11.47 -2.53 -2.90
CA VAL A 15 -10.47 -3.61 -3.00
C VAL A 15 -10.14 -4.12 -1.60
N ASP A 16 -10.59 -5.33 -1.31
CA ASP A 16 -10.37 -6.02 -0.03
C ASP A 16 -10.57 -7.52 -0.24
N ASP A 17 -9.65 -8.35 0.22
CA ASP A 17 -9.72 -9.82 0.09
C ASP A 17 -10.65 -10.49 1.13
N HIS A 18 -11.28 -9.66 2.00
CA HIS A 18 -12.29 -10.11 2.95
C HIS A 18 -13.72 -9.81 2.43
N PRO A 19 -14.49 -10.81 1.95
CA PRO A 19 -15.82 -10.58 1.39
C PRO A 19 -16.80 -9.89 2.34
N SER A 20 -16.64 -10.08 3.65
CA SER A 20 -17.46 -9.43 4.67
C SER A 20 -17.28 -7.92 4.71
N ILE A 21 -16.04 -7.43 4.50
CA ILE A 21 -15.73 -6.00 4.42
C ILE A 21 -16.36 -5.41 3.18
N VAL A 22 -16.18 -6.03 2.01
CA VAL A 22 -16.81 -5.59 0.75
C VAL A 22 -18.32 -5.51 0.89
N THR A 23 -18.95 -6.52 1.51
CA THR A 23 -20.40 -6.56 1.73
C THR A 23 -20.85 -5.46 2.69
N GLY A 24 -20.13 -5.23 3.78
CA GLY A 24 -20.42 -4.17 4.74
C GLY A 24 -20.32 -2.78 4.10
N LEU A 25 -19.22 -2.52 3.38
CA LEU A 25 -19.04 -1.24 2.68
C LEU A 25 -20.09 -1.01 1.60
N ARG A 26 -20.50 -2.05 0.86
CA ARG A 26 -21.61 -1.97 -0.09
C ARG A 26 -22.90 -1.52 0.59
N ALA A 27 -23.24 -2.11 1.74
CA ALA A 27 -24.43 -1.73 2.49
C ALA A 27 -24.39 -0.27 2.93
N ILE A 28 -23.30 0.13 3.61
CA ILE A 28 -23.08 1.50 4.10
C ILE A 28 -23.17 2.53 2.97
N LEU A 29 -22.49 2.28 1.83
CA LEU A 29 -22.45 3.20 0.69
C LEU A 29 -23.82 3.34 0.02
N ASN A 30 -24.55 2.25 -0.15
CA ASN A 30 -25.85 2.27 -0.82
C ASN A 30 -26.98 2.91 0.01
N GLU A 31 -26.79 3.07 1.32
CA GLU A 31 -27.69 3.86 2.17
C GLU A 31 -27.54 5.37 1.97
N GLN A 32 -26.44 5.81 1.31
CA GLN A 32 -26.18 7.22 1.11
C GLN A 32 -26.83 7.73 -0.19
N ALA A 33 -27.35 8.95 -0.15
CA ALA A 33 -27.96 9.58 -1.34
C ALA A 33 -26.91 10.03 -2.38
N ASP A 34 -25.70 10.34 -1.92
CA ASP A 34 -24.60 10.97 -2.66
C ASP A 34 -23.44 10.01 -3.02
N LEU A 35 -23.48 8.77 -2.53
CA LEU A 35 -22.47 7.75 -2.81
C LEU A 35 -23.12 6.52 -3.45
N HIS A 36 -22.32 5.77 -4.22
CA HIS A 36 -22.78 4.54 -4.85
C HIS A 36 -21.65 3.51 -4.92
N PHE A 37 -21.89 2.31 -4.39
CA PHE A 37 -21.00 1.17 -4.59
C PHE A 37 -21.14 0.64 -6.02
N VAL A 38 -20.04 0.63 -6.77
CA VAL A 38 -20.02 0.17 -8.17
C VAL A 38 -19.52 -1.28 -8.26
N ALA A 39 -18.33 -1.55 -7.73
CA ALA A 39 -17.68 -2.85 -7.82
C ALA A 39 -16.81 -3.14 -6.60
N GLY A 40 -16.60 -4.43 -6.33
CA GLY A 40 -15.65 -4.90 -5.33
C GLY A 40 -14.86 -6.08 -5.84
N ALA A 41 -13.59 -6.16 -5.47
CA ALA A 41 -12.67 -7.20 -5.88
C ALA A 41 -11.66 -7.51 -4.78
N ALA A 42 -11.01 -8.67 -4.88
CA ALA A 42 -9.93 -9.04 -3.97
C ALA A 42 -8.59 -8.37 -4.34
N THR A 43 -8.45 -7.91 -5.57
CA THR A 43 -7.21 -7.27 -6.08
C THR A 43 -7.52 -6.06 -6.96
N VAL A 44 -6.55 -5.14 -7.10
CA VAL A 44 -6.68 -3.98 -7.99
C VAL A 44 -6.84 -4.40 -9.45
N PRO A 45 -6.06 -5.35 -10.01
CA PRO A 45 -6.27 -5.82 -11.37
C PRO A 45 -7.68 -6.39 -11.63
N GLU A 46 -8.24 -7.15 -10.67
CA GLU A 46 -9.61 -7.66 -10.79
C GLU A 46 -10.65 -6.54 -10.81
N LEU A 47 -10.49 -5.52 -9.97
CA LEU A 47 -11.38 -4.36 -9.96
C LEU A 47 -11.34 -3.62 -11.30
N LEU A 48 -10.15 -3.35 -11.82
CA LEU A 48 -9.96 -2.64 -13.08
C LEU A 48 -10.45 -3.46 -14.30
N GLN A 49 -10.48 -4.80 -14.23
CA GLN A 49 -11.12 -5.63 -15.25
C GLN A 49 -12.65 -5.51 -15.24
N GLN A 50 -13.26 -5.23 -14.07
CA GLN A 50 -14.71 -5.06 -13.97
C GLN A 50 -15.18 -3.70 -14.47
N THR A 51 -14.46 -2.63 -14.12
CA THR A 51 -14.82 -1.24 -14.46
C THR A 51 -13.66 -0.28 -14.32
N HIS A 52 -13.67 0.77 -15.15
CA HIS A 52 -12.83 1.96 -15.00
C HIS A 52 -13.66 3.20 -14.61
N GLU A 53 -14.97 3.05 -14.48
CA GLU A 53 -15.88 4.16 -14.18
C GLU A 53 -16.03 4.37 -12.67
N LEU A 54 -14.92 4.67 -12.01
CA LEU A 54 -14.84 4.91 -10.58
C LEU A 54 -14.30 6.32 -10.30
N ASP A 55 -14.84 6.94 -9.27
CA ASP A 55 -14.41 8.27 -8.82
C ASP A 55 -13.45 8.15 -7.62
N LEU A 56 -13.50 7.02 -6.90
CA LEU A 56 -12.65 6.75 -5.76
C LEU A 56 -12.62 5.24 -5.45
N VAL A 57 -11.49 4.75 -4.95
CA VAL A 57 -11.35 3.37 -4.46
C VAL A 57 -11.05 3.36 -2.95
N VAL A 58 -11.77 2.52 -2.22
CA VAL A 58 -11.42 2.10 -0.86
C VAL A 58 -10.50 0.89 -0.98
N LEU A 59 -9.24 1.05 -0.58
CA LEU A 59 -8.18 0.06 -0.79
C LEU A 59 -7.68 -0.50 0.54
N ASP A 60 -7.80 -1.81 0.73
CA ASP A 60 -7.05 -2.48 1.79
C ASP A 60 -5.55 -2.46 1.46
N LEU A 61 -4.75 -2.17 2.49
CA LEU A 61 -3.29 -2.15 2.36
C LEU A 61 -2.65 -3.53 2.40
N ARG A 62 -3.41 -4.55 2.85
CA ARG A 62 -2.92 -5.91 2.99
C ARG A 62 -3.78 -6.90 2.22
N LEU A 63 -3.40 -7.16 0.98
CA LEU A 63 -4.07 -8.13 0.13
C LEU A 63 -3.35 -9.48 0.13
N GLU A 64 -4.11 -10.57 -0.02
CA GLU A 64 -3.56 -11.95 -0.02
C GLU A 64 -2.69 -12.25 -1.25
N ASP A 65 -2.84 -11.50 -2.34
CA ASP A 65 -2.02 -11.63 -3.54
C ASP A 65 -0.56 -11.19 -3.32
N GLY A 66 -0.26 -10.53 -2.19
CA GLY A 66 1.06 -10.04 -1.83
C GLY A 66 1.49 -8.78 -2.58
N SER A 67 0.59 -8.13 -3.30
CA SER A 67 0.85 -6.84 -3.95
C SER A 67 1.21 -5.76 -2.91
N SER A 68 2.10 -4.84 -3.28
CA SER A 68 2.44 -3.76 -2.37
C SER A 68 1.40 -2.63 -2.42
N PRO A 69 1.09 -1.97 -1.30
CA PRO A 69 0.20 -0.80 -1.29
C PRO A 69 0.61 0.27 -2.29
N GLN A 70 1.91 0.51 -2.42
CA GLN A 70 2.43 1.48 -3.37
C GLN A 70 2.08 1.10 -4.81
N ALA A 71 2.35 -0.16 -5.23
CA ALA A 71 2.05 -0.61 -6.59
C ALA A 71 0.53 -0.54 -6.87
N ASN A 72 -0.30 -0.86 -5.89
CA ASN A 72 -1.75 -0.79 -6.00
C ASN A 72 -2.25 0.64 -6.18
N VAL A 73 -1.72 1.59 -5.40
CA VAL A 73 -2.07 3.01 -5.52
C VAL A 73 -1.58 3.57 -6.85
N GLU A 74 -0.34 3.28 -7.25
CA GLU A 74 0.23 3.70 -8.55
C GLU A 74 -0.64 3.19 -9.71
N ALA A 75 -1.04 1.90 -9.69
CA ALA A 75 -1.89 1.32 -10.74
C ALA A 75 -3.27 1.99 -10.85
N LEU A 76 -3.87 2.41 -9.73
CA LEU A 76 -5.11 3.17 -9.74
C LEU A 76 -4.91 4.60 -10.24
N LEU A 77 -3.83 5.26 -9.84
CA LEU A 77 -3.51 6.62 -10.29
C LEU A 77 -3.16 6.68 -11.77
N ASP A 78 -2.51 5.66 -12.34
CA ASP A 78 -2.19 5.55 -13.77
C ASP A 78 -3.44 5.59 -14.64
N VAL A 79 -4.58 5.15 -14.11
CA VAL A 79 -5.90 5.23 -14.79
C VAL A 79 -6.76 6.40 -14.27
N GLY A 80 -6.18 7.29 -13.46
CA GLY A 80 -6.83 8.51 -12.98
C GLY A 80 -7.81 8.30 -11.81
N ILE A 81 -7.77 7.15 -11.15
CA ILE A 81 -8.67 6.83 -10.04
C ILE A 81 -7.94 7.04 -8.72
N PRO A 82 -8.32 8.02 -7.88
CA PRO A 82 -7.77 8.20 -6.56
C PRO A 82 -8.19 7.09 -5.59
N ALA A 83 -7.43 6.90 -4.51
CA ALA A 83 -7.73 5.93 -3.49
C ALA A 83 -7.67 6.52 -2.08
N ILE A 84 -8.44 5.94 -1.15
CA ILE A 84 -8.21 6.02 0.29
C ILE A 84 -7.75 4.64 0.79
N ALA A 85 -6.85 4.63 1.75
CA ALA A 85 -6.43 3.41 2.43
C ALA A 85 -7.40 3.08 3.56
N TYR A 86 -7.80 1.81 3.65
CA TYR A 86 -8.71 1.29 4.67
C TYR A 86 -8.11 0.03 5.27
N THR A 87 -7.46 0.15 6.44
CA THR A 87 -6.56 -0.87 6.98
C THR A 87 -6.91 -1.27 8.40
N SER A 88 -6.55 -2.48 8.84
CA SER A 88 -6.61 -2.90 10.24
C SER A 88 -5.70 -2.07 11.16
N GLY A 89 -4.68 -1.40 10.60
CA GLY A 89 -3.85 -0.44 11.33
C GLY A 89 -2.67 -1.05 12.08
N ASP A 90 -2.43 -2.36 11.94
CA ASP A 90 -1.40 -3.06 12.72
C ASP A 90 0.03 -2.90 12.14
N GLU A 91 0.16 -2.28 10.96
CA GLU A 91 1.43 -2.19 10.23
C GLU A 91 1.67 -0.75 9.73
N ALA A 92 2.31 0.07 10.55
CA ALA A 92 2.58 1.49 10.25
C ALA A 92 3.31 1.71 8.91
N TYR A 93 4.14 0.76 8.48
CA TYR A 93 4.86 0.85 7.21
C TYR A 93 3.96 0.77 5.98
N LEU A 94 2.86 -0.04 6.00
CA LEU A 94 1.90 -0.09 4.89
C LEU A 94 1.21 1.26 4.71
N VAL A 95 0.91 1.91 5.84
CA VAL A 95 0.35 3.26 5.87
C VAL A 95 1.32 4.27 5.23
N ARG A 96 2.62 4.18 5.55
CA ARG A 96 3.65 5.04 4.94
C ARG A 96 3.78 4.81 3.44
N LEU A 97 3.82 3.55 3.00
CA LEU A 97 3.89 3.22 1.58
C LEU A 97 2.70 3.78 0.80
N ALA A 98 1.49 3.64 1.35
CA ALA A 98 0.28 4.16 0.75
C ALA A 98 0.28 5.71 0.73
N ALA A 99 0.69 6.35 1.83
CA ALA A 99 0.80 7.80 1.93
C ALA A 99 1.82 8.36 0.92
N SER A 100 3.00 7.73 0.82
CA SER A 100 4.04 8.13 -0.15
C SER A 100 3.60 7.93 -1.60
N ALA A 101 2.70 6.99 -1.86
CA ALA A 101 2.13 6.75 -3.18
C ALA A 101 0.98 7.72 -3.53
N GLY A 102 0.47 8.50 -2.59
CA GLY A 102 -0.50 9.57 -2.83
C GLY A 102 -1.96 9.17 -2.58
N VAL A 103 -2.25 8.28 -1.62
CA VAL A 103 -3.64 8.08 -1.18
C VAL A 103 -4.21 9.38 -0.60
N ARG A 104 -5.51 9.60 -0.75
CA ARG A 104 -6.20 10.81 -0.25
C ARG A 104 -6.41 10.81 1.25
N ALA A 105 -6.53 9.64 1.87
CA ALA A 105 -6.68 9.46 3.31
C ALA A 105 -6.25 8.06 3.73
N VAL A 106 -5.99 7.89 5.03
CA VAL A 106 -5.78 6.59 5.66
C VAL A 106 -6.76 6.45 6.82
N LEU A 107 -7.53 5.37 6.82
CA LEU A 107 -8.53 5.06 7.82
C LEU A 107 -8.33 3.64 8.36
N ARG A 108 -8.62 3.47 9.64
CA ARG A 108 -8.69 2.13 10.23
C ARG A 108 -10.04 1.48 9.96
N LYS A 109 -10.06 0.15 9.78
CA LYS A 109 -11.29 -0.63 9.56
C LYS A 109 -12.28 -0.62 10.75
N ASN A 110 -11.84 -0.10 11.92
CA ASN A 110 -12.65 0.01 13.12
C ASN A 110 -13.20 1.43 13.39
N VAL A 111 -13.02 2.37 12.45
CA VAL A 111 -13.62 3.70 12.60
C VAL A 111 -15.15 3.64 12.45
N PRO A 112 -15.90 4.52 13.12
CA PRO A 112 -17.35 4.66 12.90
C PRO A 112 -17.65 4.99 11.42
N ASP A 113 -18.79 4.48 10.91
CA ASP A 113 -19.21 4.70 9.53
C ASP A 113 -19.27 6.17 9.13
N GLU A 114 -19.66 7.05 10.06
CA GLU A 114 -19.69 8.50 9.85
C GLU A 114 -18.31 9.08 9.51
N VAL A 115 -17.24 8.55 10.13
CA VAL A 115 -15.86 8.98 9.88
C VAL A 115 -15.41 8.52 8.50
N LEU A 116 -15.73 7.28 8.13
CA LEU A 116 -15.48 6.74 6.80
C LEU A 116 -16.19 7.58 5.72
N LEU A 117 -17.49 7.79 5.88
CA LEU A 117 -18.31 8.56 4.93
C LEU A 117 -17.81 10.00 4.77
N LYS A 118 -17.40 10.64 5.86
CA LYS A 118 -16.80 11.97 5.83
C LYS A 118 -15.51 12.00 5.01
N ALA A 119 -14.64 11.01 5.22
CA ALA A 119 -13.37 10.91 4.50
C ALA A 119 -13.58 10.63 2.99
N LEU A 120 -14.55 9.77 2.64
CA LEU A 120 -14.92 9.51 1.24
C LEU A 120 -15.38 10.80 0.54
N ARG A 121 -16.26 11.59 1.19
CA ARG A 121 -16.73 12.88 0.64
C ARG A 121 -15.59 13.88 0.49
N ALA A 122 -14.69 13.97 1.45
CA ALA A 122 -13.53 14.85 1.35
C ALA A 122 -12.59 14.42 0.20
N ALA A 123 -12.33 13.12 0.06
CA ALA A 123 -11.49 12.57 -1.01
C ALA A 123 -12.12 12.81 -2.40
N LEU A 124 -13.43 12.63 -2.56
CA LEU A 124 -14.17 12.94 -3.79
C LEU A 124 -14.13 14.44 -4.14
N ALA A 125 -14.14 15.32 -3.14
CA ALA A 125 -13.94 16.76 -3.31
C ALA A 125 -12.49 17.16 -3.62
N GLY A 126 -11.58 16.19 -3.78
CA GLY A 126 -10.15 16.43 -4.03
C GLY A 126 -9.39 16.95 -2.82
N GLN A 127 -9.96 16.84 -1.63
CA GLN A 127 -9.31 17.22 -0.38
C GLN A 127 -8.53 16.04 0.17
N GLU A 128 -7.35 16.33 0.70
CA GLU A 128 -6.63 15.38 1.53
C GLU A 128 -7.22 15.42 2.93
N ALA A 129 -7.51 14.25 3.50
CA ALA A 129 -7.98 14.12 4.88
C ALA A 129 -6.89 13.38 5.68
N PRO A 130 -5.82 14.07 6.11
CA PRO A 130 -4.82 13.47 6.98
C PRO A 130 -5.50 13.11 8.30
N THR A 131 -5.59 11.82 8.59
CA THR A 131 -6.01 11.35 9.91
C THR A 131 -4.84 11.40 10.88
N VAL A 132 -5.13 11.37 12.18
CA VAL A 132 -4.08 11.33 13.23
C VAL A 132 -3.14 10.14 13.01
N ASP A 133 -3.66 9.02 12.48
CA ASP A 133 -2.86 7.83 12.13
C ASP A 133 -1.90 8.08 10.97
N TRP A 134 -2.24 8.93 10.02
CA TRP A 134 -1.34 9.35 8.93
C TRP A 134 -0.17 10.19 9.45
N ALA A 135 -0.46 11.25 10.21
CA ALA A 135 0.58 12.09 10.79
C ALA A 135 1.50 11.26 11.71
N ALA A 136 0.92 10.40 12.55
CA ALA A 136 1.68 9.49 13.41
C ALA A 136 2.53 8.49 12.62
N ALA A 137 2.06 7.97 11.49
CA ALA A 137 2.82 7.04 10.68
C ALA A 137 3.95 7.71 9.89
N ILE A 138 3.81 8.98 9.52
CA ILE A 138 4.85 9.77 8.86
C ILE A 138 5.87 10.27 9.88
N ASP A 139 5.41 10.75 11.04
CA ASP A 139 6.28 11.35 12.08
C ASP A 139 6.94 10.31 13.00
N ALA A 140 6.40 9.10 13.09
CA ALA A 140 6.79 8.13 14.13
C ALA A 140 8.07 7.35 13.84
N ASP A 141 8.72 7.52 12.69
CA ASP A 141 9.87 6.69 12.36
C ASP A 141 11.03 7.50 11.77
N GLU A 142 11.71 8.24 12.66
CA GLU A 142 13.02 8.85 12.34
C GLU A 142 14.04 7.82 11.83
N ASP A 143 13.75 6.52 12.08
CA ASP A 143 14.62 5.39 11.73
C ASP A 143 14.21 4.71 10.42
N PHE A 144 13.16 5.16 9.73
CA PHE A 144 12.74 4.59 8.45
C PHE A 144 13.77 4.85 7.35
N VAL A 145 14.14 3.79 6.65
CA VAL A 145 15.10 3.87 5.52
C VAL A 145 14.34 3.90 4.20
N ASP A 146 14.19 5.10 3.64
CA ASP A 146 13.68 5.23 2.28
C ASP A 146 14.69 4.70 1.25
N LEU A 147 14.22 3.77 0.41
CA LEU A 147 14.99 3.13 -0.64
C LEU A 147 14.43 3.52 -2.01
N SER A 148 15.31 3.97 -2.91
CA SER A 148 14.92 4.14 -4.31
C SER A 148 14.37 2.82 -4.90
N PRO A 149 13.51 2.86 -5.94
CA PRO A 149 12.94 1.66 -6.55
C PRO A 149 13.99 0.61 -6.93
N GLN A 150 15.15 1.05 -7.40
CA GLN A 150 16.25 0.19 -7.77
C GLN A 150 16.89 -0.51 -6.56
N LEU A 151 17.15 0.22 -5.47
CA LEU A 151 17.69 -0.35 -4.22
C LEU A 151 16.68 -1.31 -3.59
N ARG A 152 15.40 -0.97 -3.62
CA ARG A 152 14.31 -1.81 -3.13
C ARG A 152 14.28 -3.14 -3.89
N ARG A 153 14.31 -3.09 -5.22
CA ARG A 153 14.30 -4.31 -6.04
C ARG A 153 15.50 -5.21 -5.79
N VAL A 154 16.69 -4.62 -5.61
CA VAL A 154 17.89 -5.38 -5.19
C VAL A 154 17.68 -6.02 -3.81
N LEU A 155 17.12 -5.27 -2.85
CA LEU A 155 16.87 -5.77 -1.49
C LEU A 155 15.89 -6.95 -1.51
N GLU A 156 14.79 -6.86 -2.24
CA GLU A 156 13.78 -7.90 -2.40
C GLU A 156 14.40 -9.20 -2.92
N LEU A 157 15.10 -9.14 -4.05
CA LEU A 157 15.74 -10.31 -4.66
C LEU A 157 16.84 -10.88 -3.77
N TYR A 158 17.69 -10.01 -3.23
CA TYR A 158 18.80 -10.43 -2.36
C TYR A 158 18.29 -11.03 -1.05
N ALA A 159 17.25 -10.48 -0.45
CA ALA A 159 16.69 -10.94 0.82
C ALA A 159 15.96 -12.29 0.69
N THR A 160 15.27 -12.53 -0.45
CA THR A 160 14.57 -13.81 -0.70
C THR A 160 15.47 -15.00 -1.02
N GLY A 161 16.77 -14.80 -1.06
CA GLY A 161 17.71 -15.91 -1.18
C GLY A 161 18.58 -15.91 -2.44
N GLU A 162 18.32 -15.00 -3.40
CA GLU A 162 19.12 -14.94 -4.62
C GLU A 162 20.58 -14.60 -4.34
N SER A 163 21.49 -15.26 -5.06
CA SER A 163 22.91 -14.90 -5.03
C SER A 163 23.15 -13.54 -5.69
N THR A 164 24.27 -12.88 -5.36
CA THR A 164 24.63 -11.61 -6.02
C THR A 164 24.64 -11.76 -7.56
N ALA A 165 25.09 -12.90 -8.08
CA ALA A 165 25.05 -13.19 -9.51
C ALA A 165 23.62 -13.40 -10.05
N GLY A 166 22.72 -14.03 -9.23
CA GLY A 166 21.30 -14.19 -9.57
C GLY A 166 20.58 -12.86 -9.65
N VAL A 167 20.79 -11.98 -8.67
CA VAL A 167 20.25 -10.61 -8.69
C VAL A 167 20.77 -9.82 -9.88
N ALA A 168 22.08 -9.91 -10.15
CA ALA A 168 22.71 -9.24 -11.30
C ALA A 168 22.07 -9.67 -12.63
N LYS A 169 21.86 -10.99 -12.81
CA LYS A 169 21.17 -11.52 -13.99
C LYS A 169 19.71 -11.05 -14.08
N ALA A 170 18.96 -11.10 -12.97
CA ALA A 170 17.54 -10.72 -12.93
C ALA A 170 17.31 -9.22 -13.21
N MET A 171 18.29 -8.36 -12.87
CA MET A 171 18.22 -6.92 -13.06
C MET A 171 19.03 -6.38 -14.24
N ASN A 172 19.68 -7.25 -15.01
CA ASN A 172 20.57 -6.89 -16.10
C ASN A 172 21.70 -5.93 -15.64
N LEU A 173 22.34 -6.26 -14.51
CA LEU A 173 23.42 -5.50 -13.88
C LEU A 173 24.69 -6.36 -13.78
N SER A 174 25.83 -5.74 -13.43
CA SER A 174 27.02 -6.48 -13.01
C SER A 174 26.91 -6.93 -11.56
N ALA A 175 27.59 -8.01 -11.19
CA ALA A 175 27.68 -8.47 -9.80
C ALA A 175 28.30 -7.40 -8.89
N GLU A 176 29.24 -6.61 -9.40
CA GLU A 176 29.87 -5.50 -8.69
C GLU A 176 28.85 -4.38 -8.40
N THR A 177 28.01 -4.04 -9.38
CA THR A 177 26.92 -3.05 -9.19
C THR A 177 25.92 -3.51 -8.12
N VAL A 178 25.55 -4.79 -8.10
CA VAL A 178 24.68 -5.36 -7.08
C VAL A 178 25.34 -5.29 -5.70
N ALA A 179 26.64 -5.61 -5.60
CA ALA A 179 27.39 -5.51 -4.36
C ALA A 179 27.45 -4.06 -3.83
N ASP A 180 27.64 -3.07 -4.73
CA ASP A 180 27.59 -1.65 -4.36
C ASP A 180 26.19 -1.26 -3.87
N TYR A 181 25.13 -1.69 -4.53
CA TYR A 181 23.75 -1.41 -4.10
C TYR A 181 23.45 -2.01 -2.71
N VAL A 182 23.85 -3.26 -2.45
CA VAL A 182 23.74 -3.86 -1.11
C VAL A 182 24.55 -3.06 -0.09
N GLY A 183 25.72 -2.58 -0.46
CA GLY A 183 26.55 -1.69 0.36
C GLY A 183 25.86 -0.36 0.67
N ARG A 184 25.19 0.25 -0.32
CA ARG A 184 24.41 1.50 -0.13
C ARG A 184 23.23 1.28 0.81
N ILE A 185 22.49 0.18 0.64
CA ILE A 185 21.38 -0.17 1.53
C ILE A 185 21.88 -0.30 2.97
N ARG A 186 22.98 -1.04 3.18
CA ARG A 186 23.58 -1.18 4.53
C ARG A 186 24.02 0.15 5.14
N ARG A 187 24.62 1.04 4.35
CA ARG A 187 24.98 2.39 4.81
C ARG A 187 23.78 3.21 5.24
N LYS A 188 22.67 3.14 4.50
CA LYS A 188 21.42 3.81 4.88
C LYS A 188 20.90 3.31 6.23
N TYR A 189 20.90 1.98 6.46
CA TYR A 189 20.51 1.41 7.74
C TYR A 189 21.47 1.78 8.90
N VAL A 190 22.76 1.88 8.63
CA VAL A 190 23.72 2.37 9.63
C VAL A 190 23.47 3.82 9.99
N ALA A 191 23.12 4.68 9.02
CA ALA A 191 22.88 6.10 9.22
C ALA A 191 21.71 6.38 10.18
N VAL A 192 20.73 5.50 10.25
CA VAL A 192 19.58 5.58 11.16
C VAL A 192 19.75 4.69 12.42
N GLY A 193 20.97 4.27 12.75
CA GLY A 193 21.23 3.48 13.95
C GLY A 193 20.74 2.02 13.92
N ARG A 194 20.32 1.51 12.75
CA ARG A 194 19.77 0.15 12.56
C ARG A 194 20.69 -0.73 11.69
N PRO A 195 21.92 -1.03 12.07
CA PRO A 195 22.88 -1.72 11.22
C PRO A 195 22.41 -3.10 10.77
N ALA A 196 22.71 -3.46 9.50
CA ALA A 196 22.35 -4.73 8.89
C ALA A 196 23.59 -5.41 8.26
N PRO A 197 24.54 -5.88 9.07
CA PRO A 197 25.83 -6.40 8.59
C PRO A 197 25.71 -7.71 7.82
N THR A 198 24.75 -8.55 8.14
CA THR A 198 24.52 -9.83 7.46
C THR A 198 23.28 -9.77 6.57
N ARG A 199 23.12 -10.77 5.69
CA ARG A 199 21.91 -10.94 4.89
C ARG A 199 20.65 -11.10 5.75
N SER A 200 20.74 -11.90 6.82
CA SER A 200 19.60 -12.10 7.72
C SER A 200 19.17 -10.79 8.41
N HIS A 201 20.13 -9.93 8.76
CA HIS A 201 19.78 -8.60 9.27
C HIS A 201 19.12 -7.74 8.21
N LEU A 202 19.57 -7.79 6.95
CA LEU A 202 18.88 -7.07 5.85
C LEU A 202 17.47 -7.58 5.64
N VAL A 203 17.23 -8.91 5.71
CA VAL A 203 15.88 -9.49 5.65
C VAL A 203 15.02 -8.95 6.78
N LEU A 204 15.53 -8.96 8.02
CA LEU A 204 14.80 -8.45 9.18
C LEU A 204 14.43 -6.97 9.00
N ARG A 205 15.40 -6.13 8.63
CA ARG A 205 15.17 -4.70 8.38
C ARG A 205 14.18 -4.47 7.23
N ALA A 206 14.29 -5.26 6.17
CA ALA A 206 13.37 -5.19 5.04
C ALA A 206 11.92 -5.56 5.43
N ILE A 207 11.74 -6.51 6.37
CA ILE A 207 10.43 -6.85 6.92
C ILE A 207 9.93 -5.73 7.85
N GLU A 208 10.78 -5.21 8.74
CA GLU A 208 10.44 -4.12 9.66
C GLU A 208 10.01 -2.84 8.92
N ASP A 209 10.69 -2.51 7.80
CA ASP A 209 10.37 -1.34 6.97
C ASP A 209 9.31 -1.65 5.90
N GLY A 210 8.85 -2.90 5.81
CA GLY A 210 7.81 -3.33 4.89
C GLY A 210 8.22 -3.53 3.45
N TRP A 211 9.50 -3.57 3.19
CA TRP A 211 10.01 -3.92 1.86
C TRP A 211 9.85 -5.41 1.53
N LEU A 212 9.58 -6.24 2.53
CA LEU A 212 9.29 -7.66 2.40
C LEU A 212 8.06 -8.05 3.23
N PRO A 213 7.22 -8.96 2.73
CA PRO A 213 6.09 -9.47 3.50
C PRO A 213 6.58 -10.27 4.72
N ILE A 214 5.82 -10.22 5.80
CA ILE A 214 6.08 -11.06 6.97
C ILE A 214 5.87 -12.53 6.57
N PRO A 215 6.85 -13.44 6.82
CA PRO A 215 6.72 -14.83 6.47
C PRO A 215 5.50 -15.47 7.16
N ARG A 216 4.50 -15.88 6.39
CA ARG A 216 3.34 -16.60 6.93
C ARG A 216 3.75 -18.02 7.32
N ARG A 217 3.37 -18.44 8.52
CA ARG A 217 3.51 -19.83 8.96
C ARG A 217 2.56 -20.70 8.14
N THR A 218 3.07 -21.38 7.12
CA THR A 218 2.29 -22.40 6.40
C THR A 218 1.94 -23.53 7.37
N ARG A 219 0.67 -23.59 7.82
CA ARG A 219 0.17 -24.78 8.49
C ARG A 219 0.20 -25.91 7.45
N ARG A 220 1.16 -26.83 7.59
CA ARG A 220 1.06 -28.12 6.90
C ARG A 220 -0.27 -28.76 7.33
N ARG A 221 -1.22 -28.89 6.39
CA ARG A 221 -2.34 -29.82 6.56
C ARG A 221 -1.70 -31.22 6.70
N ARG A 222 -1.93 -31.83 7.85
CA ARG A 222 -1.76 -33.28 8.01
C ARG A 222 -2.97 -33.98 7.41
#